data_e78e74dadc3e5a26e62af1b7fa19c8a6
#
_entry.id   e78e74dadc3e5a26e62af1b7fa19c8a6
#
_cell.length_a   1.000
_cell.length_b   1.000
_cell.length_c   1.000
_cell.angle_alpha   90.00
_cell.angle_beta   90.00
_cell.angle_gamma   90.00
#
_symmetry.space_group_name_H-M   'P 1'
#
loop_
_entity.id
_entity.type
_entity.pdbx_description
1 polymer ?
#
loop_
_entity_poly.entity_id
_entity_poly.type
_entity_poly.pdbx_seq_one_letter_code
_entity_poly.pdbx_strand_id
1 'polypeptide(L)'
;VTETPSPHVIDADTLSGGLKPIRQVILSLGSNLGDREANLQGAVDALRDTPDVVVVEVSPVYETEPVGGPEESGPYLNIVLLADSTLAVDLLLERAHAVEEAFGRERSVPGAPRTLDIDLITYGQKTIETEELTIPHPRAHERAFVLAPWLDIERDAVLPGHGPVAELLAKVGTDGVTKLDIELQ
;
A
#
# COMPACT_ATOMS: atom_id res chain seq x y z
N VAL A 1 -11.39 -37.00 -10.87
CA VAL A 1 -10.07 -36.46 -10.49
C VAL A 1 -10.31 -35.25 -9.60
N THR A 2 -10.06 -35.43 -8.32
CA THR A 2 -10.09 -34.31 -7.37
C THR A 2 -8.80 -33.53 -7.53
N GLU A 3 -8.85 -32.38 -8.21
CA GLU A 3 -7.74 -31.47 -8.21
C GLU A 3 -7.52 -30.99 -6.77
N THR A 4 -6.36 -31.29 -6.23
CA THR A 4 -5.96 -30.71 -4.94
C THR A 4 -5.68 -29.22 -5.19
N PRO A 5 -6.41 -28.30 -4.55
CA PRO A 5 -6.15 -26.87 -4.75
C PRO A 5 -4.71 -26.56 -4.40
N SER A 6 -4.07 -25.76 -5.23
CA SER A 6 -2.74 -25.24 -4.93
C SER A 6 -2.77 -24.54 -3.56
N PRO A 7 -1.74 -24.69 -2.73
CA PRO A 7 -1.67 -24.00 -1.43
C PRO A 7 -1.84 -22.49 -1.53
N HIS A 8 -1.60 -21.92 -2.70
CA HIS A 8 -1.72 -20.50 -2.94
C HIS A 8 -3.13 -20.02 -3.28
N VAL A 9 -4.07 -20.94 -3.42
CA VAL A 9 -5.47 -20.66 -3.82
C VAL A 9 -6.46 -21.01 -2.71
N ILE A 10 -5.98 -21.54 -1.59
CA ILE A 10 -6.82 -21.84 -0.46
C ILE A 10 -7.19 -20.54 0.23
N ASP A 11 -8.44 -20.14 0.11
CA ASP A 11 -8.98 -18.99 0.83
C ASP A 11 -10.10 -19.42 1.81
N ALA A 12 -10.66 -18.43 2.48
CA ALA A 12 -11.68 -18.70 3.50
C ALA A 12 -12.88 -19.49 2.97
N ASP A 13 -13.17 -19.37 1.68
CA ASP A 13 -14.32 -20.03 1.07
C ASP A 13 -14.08 -21.53 0.85
N THR A 14 -12.81 -21.94 0.81
CA THR A 14 -12.42 -23.34 0.66
C THR A 14 -12.15 -24.04 1.99
N LEU A 15 -12.07 -23.27 3.09
CA LEU A 15 -11.83 -23.83 4.42
C LEU A 15 -13.14 -23.91 5.20
N SER A 16 -13.68 -25.11 5.33
CA SER A 16 -14.80 -25.35 6.25
C SER A 16 -14.27 -25.34 7.69
N GLY A 17 -14.88 -24.52 8.56
CA GLY A 17 -14.56 -24.51 9.97
C GLY A 17 -14.11 -23.19 10.58
N GLY A 18 -14.34 -22.07 9.91
CA GLY A 18 -14.12 -20.73 10.47
C GLY A 18 -12.68 -20.25 10.52
N LEU A 19 -11.76 -20.97 9.89
CA LEU A 19 -10.38 -20.52 9.75
C LEU A 19 -10.30 -19.41 8.68
N LYS A 20 -9.74 -18.28 9.05
CA LYS A 20 -9.51 -17.17 8.13
C LYS A 20 -8.09 -17.25 7.57
N PRO A 21 -7.89 -17.21 6.25
CA PRO A 21 -6.55 -17.23 5.68
C PRO A 21 -5.80 -15.94 6.02
N ILE A 22 -4.52 -16.09 6.27
CA ILE A 22 -3.61 -14.96 6.41
C ILE A 22 -3.18 -14.54 5.01
N ARG A 23 -3.35 -13.26 4.69
CA ARG A 23 -2.93 -12.70 3.42
C ARG A 23 -1.84 -11.66 3.62
N GLN A 24 -0.84 -11.72 2.76
CA GLN A 24 0.18 -10.69 2.68
C GLN A 24 -0.40 -9.49 1.91
N VAL A 25 -0.28 -8.31 2.49
CA VAL A 25 -0.84 -7.08 1.94
C VAL A 25 0.28 -6.06 1.77
N ILE A 26 0.31 -5.40 0.63
CA ILE A 26 1.18 -4.26 0.38
C ILE A 26 0.34 -3.00 0.40
N LEU A 27 0.74 -2.05 1.24
CA LEU A 27 0.11 -0.74 1.38
C LEU A 27 1.12 0.34 0.99
N SER A 28 0.68 1.34 0.26
CA SER A 28 1.44 2.55 -0.03
C SER A 28 0.85 3.71 0.75
N LEU A 29 1.67 4.43 1.51
CA LEU A 29 1.26 5.56 2.32
C LEU A 29 1.99 6.81 1.86
N GLY A 30 1.26 7.92 1.77
CA GLY A 30 1.84 9.20 1.36
C GLY A 30 1.27 10.37 2.15
N SER A 31 2.07 11.42 2.31
CA SER A 31 1.68 12.68 2.95
C SER A 31 2.39 13.85 2.28
N ASN A 32 1.66 14.91 1.94
CA ASN A 32 2.26 16.13 1.41
C ASN A 32 1.74 17.41 2.09
N LEU A 33 1.07 17.27 3.23
CA LEU A 33 0.53 18.39 3.98
C LEU A 33 0.80 18.23 5.47
N GLY A 34 1.18 19.31 6.13
CA GLY A 34 1.49 19.33 7.56
C GLY A 34 2.82 18.68 7.88
N ASP A 35 2.92 18.08 9.06
CA ASP A 35 4.10 17.30 9.47
C ASP A 35 4.04 15.92 8.82
N ARG A 36 4.61 15.82 7.63
CA ARG A 36 4.55 14.64 6.78
C ARG A 36 5.12 13.38 7.46
N GLU A 37 6.27 13.51 8.10
CA GLU A 37 6.91 12.40 8.82
C GLU A 37 6.05 11.93 10.00
N ALA A 38 5.54 12.86 10.80
CA ALA A 38 4.65 12.53 11.92
C ALA A 38 3.35 11.88 11.44
N ASN A 39 2.79 12.34 10.32
CA ASN A 39 1.60 11.75 9.71
C ASN A 39 1.83 10.30 9.29
N LEU A 40 2.97 10.01 8.66
CA LEU A 40 3.32 8.64 8.27
C LEU A 40 3.57 7.76 9.48
N GLN A 41 4.30 8.26 10.48
CA GLN A 41 4.55 7.51 11.71
C GLN A 41 3.24 7.19 12.44
N GLY A 42 2.37 8.17 12.56
CA GLY A 42 1.06 7.97 13.18
C GLY A 42 0.19 6.96 12.44
N ALA A 43 0.26 6.95 11.11
CA ALA A 43 -0.46 5.98 10.29
C ALA A 43 0.08 4.56 10.50
N VAL A 44 1.40 4.40 10.55
CA VAL A 44 2.02 3.10 10.85
C VAL A 44 1.60 2.61 12.24
N ASP A 45 1.63 3.48 13.23
CA ASP A 45 1.21 3.14 14.61
C ASP A 45 -0.27 2.74 14.66
N ALA A 46 -1.13 3.46 13.94
CA ALA A 46 -2.56 3.12 13.84
C ALA A 46 -2.79 1.75 13.19
N LEU A 47 -2.04 1.42 12.16
CA LEU A 47 -2.12 0.11 11.50
C LEU A 47 -1.61 -1.00 12.43
N ARG A 48 -0.56 -0.75 13.20
CA ARG A 48 -0.07 -1.69 14.22
C ARG A 48 -1.11 -1.98 15.30
N ASP A 49 -1.92 -0.98 15.65
CA ASP A 49 -2.98 -1.11 16.63
C ASP A 49 -4.28 -1.67 16.05
N THR A 50 -4.35 -1.87 14.74
CA THR A 50 -5.54 -2.41 14.08
C THR A 50 -5.63 -3.93 14.32
N PRO A 51 -6.73 -4.43 14.91
CA PRO A 51 -6.92 -5.88 15.08
C PRO A 51 -6.85 -6.62 13.74
N ASP A 52 -6.26 -7.80 13.77
CA ASP A 52 -6.12 -8.68 12.60
C ASP A 52 -5.23 -8.12 11.48
N VAL A 53 -4.40 -7.14 11.81
CA VAL A 53 -3.35 -6.60 10.95
C VAL A 53 -2.03 -6.67 11.71
N VAL A 54 -1.04 -7.33 11.13
CA VAL A 54 0.32 -7.41 11.68
C VAL A 54 1.27 -6.72 10.70
N VAL A 55 1.81 -5.56 11.08
CA VAL A 55 2.82 -4.87 10.28
C VAL A 55 4.12 -5.65 10.37
N VAL A 56 4.62 -6.12 9.23
CA VAL A 56 5.82 -6.96 9.15
C VAL A 56 7.06 -6.14 8.83
N GLU A 57 6.96 -5.27 7.83
CA GLU A 57 8.06 -4.42 7.39
C GLU A 57 7.55 -3.04 6.98
N VAL A 58 8.36 -2.02 7.25
CA VAL A 58 8.11 -0.65 6.81
C VAL A 58 9.35 -0.18 6.05
N SER A 59 9.15 0.38 4.87
CA SER A 59 10.25 0.87 4.04
C SER A 59 10.89 2.14 4.60
N PRO A 60 12.11 2.48 4.16
CA PRO A 60 12.63 3.83 4.31
C PRO A 60 11.68 4.85 3.67
N VAL A 61 11.79 6.11 4.08
CA VAL A 61 10.99 7.20 3.56
C VAL A 61 11.57 7.71 2.24
N TYR A 62 10.69 7.90 1.26
CA TYR A 62 11.04 8.50 -0.04
C TYR A 62 10.35 9.86 -0.17
N GLU A 63 11.02 10.80 -0.83
CA GLU A 63 10.41 12.06 -1.22
C GLU A 63 10.10 12.04 -2.71
N THR A 64 8.89 12.42 -3.08
CA THR A 64 8.40 12.37 -4.46
C THR A 64 7.92 13.73 -4.89
N GLU A 65 8.43 14.22 -6.02
CA GLU A 65 7.94 15.45 -6.63
C GLU A 65 6.48 15.28 -7.07
N PRO A 66 5.63 16.31 -6.86
CA PRO A 66 4.24 16.22 -7.27
C PRO A 66 4.12 16.14 -8.80
N VAL A 67 3.25 15.24 -9.28
CA VAL A 67 2.92 15.10 -10.69
C VAL A 67 1.52 15.66 -10.90
N GLY A 68 1.44 16.88 -11.42
CA GLY A 68 0.16 17.58 -11.58
C GLY A 68 -0.40 18.10 -10.26
N GLY A 69 -1.60 18.68 -10.30
CA GLY A 69 -2.24 19.28 -9.14
C GLY A 69 -1.92 20.77 -8.97
N PRO A 70 -2.41 21.40 -7.89
CA PRO A 70 -2.16 22.82 -7.62
C PRO A 70 -0.66 23.12 -7.48
N GLU A 71 -0.23 24.28 -7.98
CA GLU A 71 1.16 24.72 -7.91
C GLU A 71 1.69 24.83 -6.47
N GLU A 72 0.81 24.94 -5.50
CA GLU A 72 1.15 25.03 -4.08
C GLU A 72 1.35 23.69 -3.39
N SER A 73 1.14 22.57 -4.08
CA SER A 73 1.36 21.24 -3.52
C SER A 73 2.85 20.96 -3.38
N GLY A 74 3.30 20.78 -2.14
CA GLY A 74 4.66 20.35 -1.86
C GLY A 74 4.92 18.89 -2.24
N PRO A 75 6.17 18.45 -2.18
CA PRO A 75 6.51 17.04 -2.44
C PRO A 75 5.88 16.12 -1.41
N TYR A 76 5.56 14.90 -1.84
CA TYR A 76 5.10 13.84 -0.95
C TYR A 76 6.26 13.19 -0.22
N LEU A 77 6.02 12.77 1.02
CA LEU A 77 6.78 11.69 1.63
C LEU A 77 5.97 10.41 1.45
N ASN A 78 6.64 9.34 1.04
CA ASN A 78 6.02 8.05 0.76
C ASN A 78 6.76 6.91 1.43
N ILE A 79 6.00 5.92 1.88
CA ILE A 79 6.51 4.63 2.33
C ILE A 79 5.69 3.52 1.71
N VAL A 80 6.25 2.32 1.69
CA VAL A 80 5.52 1.08 1.45
C VAL A 80 5.63 0.22 2.70
N LEU A 81 4.54 -0.44 3.03
CA LEU A 81 4.42 -1.26 4.22
C LEU A 81 3.90 -2.64 3.81
N LEU A 82 4.54 -3.65 4.37
CA LEU A 82 4.13 -5.04 4.23
C LEU A 82 3.45 -5.48 5.52
N ALA A 83 2.24 -6.01 5.40
CA ALA A 83 1.49 -6.50 6.53
C ALA A 83 0.89 -7.88 6.22
N ASP A 84 0.66 -8.65 7.28
CA ASP A 84 -0.14 -9.86 7.24
C ASP A 84 -1.51 -9.56 7.85
N SER A 85 -2.58 -9.97 7.20
CA SER A 85 -3.92 -9.71 7.68
C SER A 85 -4.88 -10.87 7.43
N THR A 86 -5.81 -11.05 8.37
CA THR A 86 -6.94 -11.98 8.23
C THR A 86 -8.24 -11.25 7.90
N LEU A 87 -8.19 -9.92 7.76
CA LEU A 87 -9.37 -9.12 7.39
C LEU A 87 -9.77 -9.39 5.95
N ALA A 88 -11.09 -9.43 5.70
CA ALA A 88 -11.61 -9.35 4.34
C ALA A 88 -11.20 -8.01 3.73
N VAL A 89 -11.04 -7.97 2.40
CA VAL A 89 -10.49 -6.79 1.71
C VAL A 89 -11.32 -5.52 1.90
N ASP A 90 -12.64 -5.65 1.96
CA ASP A 90 -13.55 -4.53 2.20
C ASP A 90 -13.38 -3.93 3.60
N LEU A 91 -13.18 -4.78 4.62
CA LEU A 91 -12.87 -4.33 5.98
C LEU A 91 -11.48 -3.67 6.06
N LEU A 92 -10.50 -4.21 5.37
CA LEU A 92 -9.16 -3.63 5.33
C LEU A 92 -9.20 -2.24 4.68
N LEU A 93 -9.94 -2.09 3.59
CA LEU A 93 -10.17 -0.80 2.94
C LEU A 93 -10.85 0.20 3.88
N GLU A 94 -11.87 -0.24 4.60
CA GLU A 94 -12.58 0.58 5.58
C GLU A 94 -11.63 1.06 6.69
N ARG A 95 -10.76 0.19 7.19
CA ARG A 95 -9.74 0.53 8.19
C ARG A 95 -8.73 1.55 7.66
N ALA A 96 -8.28 1.37 6.43
CA ALA A 96 -7.38 2.32 5.78
C ALA A 96 -8.04 3.71 5.66
N HIS A 97 -9.30 3.77 5.25
CA HIS A 97 -10.05 5.02 5.18
C HIS A 97 -10.22 5.67 6.55
N ALA A 98 -10.49 4.88 7.59
CA ALA A 98 -10.62 5.39 8.96
C ALA A 98 -9.31 6.02 9.46
N VAL A 99 -8.16 5.44 9.13
CA VAL A 99 -6.85 6.02 9.45
C VAL A 99 -6.63 7.32 8.69
N GLU A 100 -6.94 7.37 7.40
CA GLU A 100 -6.86 8.60 6.61
C GLU A 100 -7.70 9.72 7.22
N GLU A 101 -8.94 9.43 7.59
CA GLU A 101 -9.86 10.40 8.20
C GLU A 101 -9.36 10.89 9.57
N ALA A 102 -8.77 10.00 10.37
CA ALA A 102 -8.18 10.37 11.66
C ALA A 102 -7.05 11.40 11.53
N PHE A 103 -6.39 11.46 10.37
CA PHE A 103 -5.36 12.45 10.05
C PHE A 103 -5.89 13.63 9.22
N GLY A 104 -7.21 13.82 9.18
CA GLY A 104 -7.84 15.00 8.60
C GLY A 104 -7.92 15.00 7.07
N ARG A 105 -7.85 13.83 6.42
CA ARG A 105 -8.01 13.77 4.96
C ARG A 105 -9.39 14.23 4.53
N GLU A 106 -9.42 15.21 3.62
CA GLU A 106 -10.63 15.64 2.93
C GLU A 106 -10.58 15.17 1.48
N ARG A 107 -11.63 14.46 1.05
CA ARG A 107 -11.72 13.88 -0.30
C ARG A 107 -12.43 14.77 -1.32
N SER A 108 -12.48 16.08 -1.07
CA SER A 108 -13.34 17.00 -1.81
C SER A 108 -12.82 17.40 -3.19
N VAL A 109 -11.50 17.38 -3.42
CA VAL A 109 -10.91 17.84 -4.70
C VAL A 109 -9.83 16.86 -5.16
N PRO A 110 -9.96 16.25 -6.36
CA PRO A 110 -8.89 15.42 -6.93
C PRO A 110 -7.59 16.22 -7.06
N GLY A 111 -6.49 15.64 -6.60
CA GLY A 111 -5.16 16.28 -6.66
C GLY A 111 -4.88 17.32 -5.60
N ALA A 112 -5.82 17.58 -4.68
CA ALA A 112 -5.58 18.47 -3.55
C ALA A 112 -4.51 17.92 -2.60
N PRO A 113 -3.78 18.81 -1.86
CA PRO A 113 -2.84 18.38 -0.84
C PRO A 113 -3.52 17.46 0.19
N ARG A 114 -2.80 16.41 0.61
CA ARG A 114 -3.36 15.38 1.49
C ARG A 114 -2.47 15.18 2.70
N THR A 115 -3.08 15.25 3.88
CA THR A 115 -2.42 14.94 5.14
C THR A 115 -1.95 13.50 5.16
N LEU A 116 -2.80 12.58 4.71
CA LEU A 116 -2.49 11.16 4.63
C LEU A 116 -3.30 10.50 3.51
N ASP A 117 -2.60 9.65 2.74
CA ASP A 117 -3.19 8.84 1.68
C ASP A 117 -2.70 7.41 1.84
N ILE A 118 -3.61 6.44 1.88
CA ILE A 118 -3.30 5.03 2.02
C ILE A 118 -3.93 4.26 0.86
N ASP A 119 -3.08 3.63 0.03
CA ASP A 119 -3.51 2.80 -1.08
C ASP A 119 -3.24 1.33 -0.81
N LEU A 120 -4.23 0.47 -1.04
CA LEU A 120 -4.04 -0.97 -1.08
C LEU A 120 -3.44 -1.34 -2.43
N ILE A 121 -2.23 -1.87 -2.42
CA ILE A 121 -1.51 -2.23 -3.65
C ILE A 121 -1.78 -3.67 -4.04
N THR A 122 -1.58 -4.61 -3.10
CA THR A 122 -1.88 -6.02 -3.30
C THR A 122 -2.63 -6.59 -2.09
N TYR A 123 -3.40 -7.64 -2.34
CA TYR A 123 -4.09 -8.42 -1.32
C TYR A 123 -3.87 -9.90 -1.64
N GLY A 124 -2.78 -10.45 -1.13
CA GLY A 124 -2.29 -11.76 -1.54
C GLY A 124 -2.04 -11.80 -3.05
N GLN A 125 -2.53 -12.83 -3.70
CA GLN A 125 -2.47 -12.97 -5.16
C GLN A 125 -3.81 -12.66 -5.84
N LYS A 126 -4.75 -12.08 -5.08
CA LYS A 126 -6.09 -11.83 -5.60
C LYS A 126 -6.14 -10.70 -6.61
N THR A 127 -7.05 -10.86 -7.56
CA THR A 127 -7.49 -9.82 -8.47
C THR A 127 -8.91 -9.43 -8.07
N ILE A 128 -9.11 -8.16 -7.76
CA ILE A 128 -10.40 -7.63 -7.31
C ILE A 128 -10.74 -6.43 -8.18
N GLU A 129 -11.96 -6.38 -8.67
CA GLU A 129 -12.42 -5.31 -9.53
C GLU A 129 -13.86 -4.96 -9.16
N THR A 130 -14.00 -3.89 -8.37
CA THR A 130 -15.29 -3.34 -7.95
C THR A 130 -15.32 -1.83 -8.20
N GLU A 131 -16.48 -1.20 -8.05
CA GLU A 131 -16.58 0.26 -8.16
C GLU A 131 -15.71 1.01 -7.14
N GLU A 132 -15.51 0.41 -5.97
CA GLU A 132 -14.78 1.03 -4.87
C GLU A 132 -13.31 0.68 -4.85
N LEU A 133 -12.91 -0.46 -5.44
CA LEU A 133 -11.58 -1.00 -5.27
C LEU A 133 -11.14 -1.85 -6.46
N THR A 134 -9.93 -1.61 -6.93
CA THR A 134 -9.24 -2.45 -7.90
C THR A 134 -7.93 -2.93 -7.30
N ILE A 135 -7.71 -4.25 -7.28
CA ILE A 135 -6.49 -4.88 -6.80
C ILE A 135 -6.01 -5.90 -7.85
N PRO A 136 -4.72 -5.89 -8.20
CA PRO A 136 -3.68 -4.95 -7.76
C PRO A 136 -4.02 -3.50 -8.13
N HIS A 137 -3.48 -2.55 -7.38
CA HIS A 137 -3.73 -1.13 -7.66
C HIS A 137 -3.43 -0.84 -9.14
N PRO A 138 -4.36 -0.21 -9.89
CA PRO A 138 -4.27 -0.15 -11.35
C PRO A 138 -3.09 0.64 -11.89
N ARG A 139 -2.48 1.49 -11.08
CA ARG A 139 -1.34 2.32 -11.48
C ARG A 139 -0.03 1.98 -10.77
N ALA A 140 -0.02 0.97 -9.90
CA ALA A 140 1.17 0.63 -9.12
C ALA A 140 2.38 0.30 -10.02
N HIS A 141 2.16 -0.38 -11.13
CA HIS A 141 3.22 -0.79 -12.07
C HIS A 141 3.93 0.39 -12.75
N GLU A 142 3.39 1.58 -12.70
CA GLU A 142 3.97 2.79 -13.31
C GLU A 142 4.37 3.86 -12.29
N ARG A 143 4.31 3.54 -11.00
CA ARG A 143 4.62 4.48 -9.91
C ARG A 143 5.92 4.11 -9.19
N ALA A 144 6.99 4.84 -9.49
CA ALA A 144 8.29 4.62 -8.84
C ALA A 144 8.21 4.78 -7.32
N PHE A 145 7.35 5.67 -6.81
CA PHE A 145 7.18 5.89 -5.37
C PHE A 145 6.45 4.74 -4.66
N VAL A 146 5.94 3.76 -5.40
CA VAL A 146 5.45 2.48 -4.88
C VAL A 146 6.52 1.40 -5.08
N LEU A 147 7.06 1.30 -6.27
CA LEU A 147 7.98 0.22 -6.66
C LEU A 147 9.32 0.28 -5.92
N ALA A 148 9.92 1.47 -5.81
CA ALA A 148 11.22 1.63 -5.17
C ALA A 148 11.21 1.27 -3.68
N PRO A 149 10.32 1.86 -2.85
CA PRO A 149 10.25 1.46 -1.45
C PRO A 149 9.81 0.01 -1.25
N TRP A 150 8.97 -0.53 -2.12
CA TRP A 150 8.59 -1.94 -2.05
C TRP A 150 9.80 -2.87 -2.20
N LEU A 151 10.68 -2.59 -3.17
CA LEU A 151 11.89 -3.37 -3.36
C LEU A 151 12.84 -3.34 -2.16
N ASP A 152 12.85 -2.24 -1.40
CA ASP A 152 13.68 -2.13 -0.20
C ASP A 152 13.28 -3.13 0.88
N ILE A 153 12.01 -3.52 0.94
CA ILE A 153 11.50 -4.45 1.96
C ILE A 153 11.21 -5.84 1.42
N GLU A 154 11.15 -6.01 0.12
CA GLU A 154 10.89 -7.30 -0.52
C GLU A 154 11.63 -7.37 -1.87
N ARG A 155 12.86 -7.88 -1.82
CA ARG A 155 13.75 -7.93 -2.99
C ARG A 155 13.15 -8.68 -4.17
N ASP A 156 12.46 -9.78 -3.91
CA ASP A 156 11.88 -10.66 -4.93
C ASP A 156 10.40 -10.39 -5.18
N ALA A 157 9.93 -9.19 -4.83
CA ALA A 157 8.54 -8.78 -4.98
C ALA A 157 8.06 -8.95 -6.42
N VAL A 158 6.83 -9.46 -6.54
CA VAL A 158 6.13 -9.62 -7.81
C VAL A 158 4.77 -8.91 -7.70
N LEU A 159 4.49 -8.04 -8.66
CA LEU A 159 3.18 -7.42 -8.77
C LEU A 159 2.29 -8.35 -9.61
N PRO A 160 1.22 -8.92 -9.03
CA PRO A 160 0.34 -9.82 -9.77
C PRO A 160 -0.13 -9.22 -11.09
N GLY A 161 -0.02 -9.98 -12.18
CA GLY A 161 -0.41 -9.54 -13.51
C GLY A 161 0.60 -8.65 -14.25
N HIS A 162 1.65 -8.19 -13.58
CA HIS A 162 2.66 -7.29 -14.16
C HIS A 162 4.09 -7.82 -14.12
N GLY A 163 4.40 -8.71 -13.17
CA GLY A 163 5.71 -9.31 -13.05
C GLY A 163 6.60 -8.74 -11.95
N PRO A 164 7.91 -9.06 -11.98
CA PRO A 164 8.85 -8.63 -10.95
C PRO A 164 8.91 -7.10 -10.79
N VAL A 165 8.80 -6.64 -9.57
CA VAL A 165 8.84 -5.21 -9.23
C VAL A 165 10.17 -4.58 -9.67
N ALA A 166 11.27 -5.31 -9.54
CA ALA A 166 12.59 -4.84 -10.00
C ALA A 166 12.60 -4.51 -11.50
N GLU A 167 11.97 -5.33 -12.33
CA GLU A 167 11.88 -5.08 -13.78
C GLU A 167 10.95 -3.90 -14.10
N LEU A 168 9.85 -3.78 -13.36
CA LEU A 168 8.93 -2.66 -13.51
C LEU A 168 9.61 -1.35 -13.15
N LEU A 169 10.36 -1.32 -12.06
CA LEU A 169 11.11 -0.12 -11.64
C LEU A 169 12.17 0.26 -12.66
N ALA A 170 12.87 -0.72 -13.25
CA ALA A 170 13.86 -0.46 -14.30
C ALA A 170 13.23 0.22 -15.52
N LYS A 171 11.99 -0.09 -15.85
CA LYS A 171 11.25 0.54 -16.97
C LYS A 171 10.78 1.94 -16.62
N VAL A 172 10.26 2.13 -15.42
CA VAL A 172 9.70 3.42 -14.97
C VAL A 172 10.79 4.43 -14.66
N GLY A 173 11.89 3.95 -14.07
CA GLY A 173 12.96 4.81 -13.57
C GLY A 173 12.61 5.46 -12.24
N THR A 174 13.55 6.22 -11.69
CA THR A 174 13.43 6.85 -10.37
C THR A 174 13.48 8.37 -10.42
N ASP A 175 13.23 8.97 -11.57
CA ASP A 175 13.22 10.42 -11.71
C ASP A 175 12.15 11.04 -10.81
N GLY A 176 12.53 12.06 -10.03
CA GLY A 176 11.61 12.72 -9.09
C GLY A 176 11.33 11.95 -7.81
N VAL A 177 11.97 10.80 -7.59
CA VAL A 177 11.81 9.98 -6.38
C VAL A 177 13.18 9.82 -5.71
N THR A 178 13.28 10.30 -4.47
CA THR A 178 14.54 10.34 -3.72
C THR A 178 14.39 9.63 -2.38
N LYS A 179 15.23 8.64 -2.14
CA LYS A 179 15.31 7.96 -0.85
C LYS A 179 15.94 8.89 0.18
N LEU A 180 15.25 9.10 1.29
CA LEU A 180 15.75 9.90 2.40
C LEU A 180 16.40 9.00 3.46
N ASP A 181 17.26 9.62 4.29
CA ASP A 181 17.87 8.94 5.43
C ASP A 181 16.93 9.03 6.64
N ILE A 182 15.69 8.57 6.46
CA ILE A 182 14.65 8.56 7.47
C ILE A 182 14.03 7.16 7.49
N GLU A 183 14.05 6.54 8.66
CA GLU A 183 13.34 5.28 8.91
C GLU A 183 12.33 5.50 10.03
N LEU A 184 11.08 5.09 9.79
CA LEU A 184 10.02 5.16 10.80
C LEU A 184 10.23 4.09 11.87
N GLN A 185 9.81 4.39 13.09
CA GLN A 185 9.96 3.50 14.24
C GLN A 185 8.94 2.36 14.24
#